data_b15c0c72b95c005c6f8bc09ff285a365
#
_entry.id   b15c0c72b95c005c6f8bc09ff285a365
#
_cell.length_a   1.000
_cell.length_b   1.000
_cell.length_c   1.000
_cell.angle_alpha   90.00
_cell.angle_beta   90.00
_cell.angle_gamma   90.00
#
_symmetry.space_group_name_H-M   'P 1'
#
loop_
_entity.id
_entity.type
_entity.pdbx_description
1 polymer ?
#
loop_
_entity_poly.entity_id
_entity_poly.type
_entity_poly.pdbx_seq_one_letter_code
_entity_poly.pdbx_strand_id
1 'polypeptide(L)'
;FTAEVGYYIGEDYWGQGIMSAALSEAVEDYFKTTEVVRLFATPFDYNKASAKVLEKAGFTLKCIFTKGAYKNAQFVDMLYYERIK
;
A
#
# COMPACT_ATOMS: atom_id res chain seq x y z
N PHE A 1 -12.66 -0.31 12.04
CA PHE A 1 -11.96 -1.57 11.84
C PHE A 1 -11.20 -1.65 10.53
N THR A 2 -11.12 -0.54 9.83
CA THR A 2 -10.32 -0.38 8.63
C THR A 2 -9.25 0.68 8.89
N ALA A 3 -8.04 0.47 8.44
CA ALA A 3 -6.98 1.46 8.59
C ALA A 3 -6.18 1.58 7.30
N GLU A 4 -5.65 2.77 7.06
CA GLU A 4 -4.80 3.01 5.91
C GLU A 4 -3.34 2.76 6.28
N VAL A 5 -2.64 2.05 5.41
CA VAL A 5 -1.21 1.84 5.57
C VAL A 5 -0.52 3.05 4.96
N GLY A 6 0.14 3.67 5.76
CA GLY A 6 0.72 4.87 5.35
C GLY A 6 1.87 4.77 4.44
N TYR A 7 2.40 5.39 4.21
CA TYR A 7 3.01 5.86 3.49
C TYR A 7 4.21 6.19 3.53
N TYR A 8 4.94 5.99 3.98
CA TYR A 8 6.21 6.11 4.12
C TYR A 8 6.97 5.29 3.34
N ILE A 9 6.56 4.86 2.38
CA ILE A 9 7.31 4.06 1.56
C ILE A 9 8.04 5.00 0.67
N GLY A 10 9.10 5.52 1.18
CA GLY A 10 10.00 6.36 0.43
C GLY A 10 10.72 5.53 -0.60
N GLU A 11 10.71 5.95 -1.86
CA GLU A 11 11.24 5.18 -2.93
C GLU A 11 12.69 4.88 -2.87
N ASP A 12 13.45 5.69 -2.16
CA ASP A 12 14.89 5.67 -2.27
C ASP A 12 15.58 4.69 -1.37
N TYR A 13 14.84 4.06 -0.47
CA TYR A 13 15.51 3.42 0.57
C TYR A 13 15.43 1.95 0.54
N TRP A 14 14.95 1.35 -0.50
CA TRP A 14 14.48 0.05 -0.21
C TRP A 14 14.97 -0.99 -1.13
N GLY A 15 15.66 -1.90 -0.61
CA GLY A 15 15.68 -3.24 -1.13
C GLY A 15 14.26 -3.77 -1.03
N GLN A 16 13.61 -4.01 -2.14
CA GLN A 16 12.21 -4.40 -2.15
C GLN A 16 11.91 -5.64 -1.30
N GLY A 17 12.85 -6.57 -1.24
CA GLY A 17 12.63 -7.78 -0.46
C GLY A 17 12.57 -7.51 1.03
N ILE A 18 13.48 -6.66 1.52
CA ILE A 18 13.52 -6.33 2.94
C ILE A 18 12.26 -5.59 3.36
N MET A 19 11.82 -4.66 2.54
CA MET A 19 10.67 -3.86 2.88
C MET A 19 9.38 -4.63 2.82
N SER A 20 9.25 -5.53 1.86
CA SER A 20 8.07 -6.39 1.77
C SER A 20 7.96 -7.30 2.97
N ALA A 21 9.09 -7.85 3.42
CA ALA A 21 9.09 -8.71 4.60
C ALA A 21 8.73 -7.92 5.85
N ALA A 22 9.31 -6.73 6.01
CA ALA A 22 9.03 -5.89 7.17
C ALA A 22 7.55 -5.45 7.19
N LEU A 23 7.02 -5.08 6.04
CA LEU A 23 5.62 -4.69 5.96
C LEU A 23 4.70 -5.86 6.26
N SER A 24 5.01 -7.04 5.74
CA SER A 24 4.19 -8.23 5.98
C SER A 24 4.17 -8.58 7.46
N GLU A 25 5.30 -8.53 8.14
CA GLU A 25 5.35 -8.79 9.57
C GLU A 25 4.58 -7.74 10.36
N ALA A 26 4.74 -6.47 10.01
CA ALA A 26 4.03 -5.40 10.69
C ALA A 26 2.53 -5.53 10.53
N VAL A 27 2.08 -5.89 9.33
CA VAL A 27 0.66 -6.08 9.05
C VAL A 27 0.10 -7.24 9.88
N GLU A 28 0.81 -8.36 9.92
CA GLU A 28 0.33 -9.50 10.69
C GLU A 28 0.28 -9.20 12.17
N ASP A 29 1.29 -8.51 12.68
CA ASP A 29 1.30 -8.10 14.07
C ASP A 29 0.15 -7.14 14.38
N TYR A 30 -0.10 -6.20 13.49
CA TYR A 30 -1.16 -5.24 13.65
C TYR A 30 -2.54 -5.92 13.70
N PHE A 31 -2.76 -6.90 12.84
CA PHE A 31 -4.01 -7.66 12.88
C PHE A 31 -4.17 -8.46 14.18
N LYS A 32 -3.06 -8.90 14.77
CA LYS A 32 -3.12 -9.65 16.01
C LYS A 32 -3.35 -8.78 17.23
N THR A 33 -2.86 -7.55 17.19
CA THR A 33 -2.89 -6.68 18.36
C THR A 33 -3.99 -5.64 18.35
N THR A 34 -4.76 -5.55 17.27
CA THR A 34 -5.85 -4.60 17.16
C THR A 34 -7.09 -5.29 16.62
N GLU A 35 -8.20 -4.55 16.61
CA GLU A 35 -9.46 -5.07 16.05
C GLU A 35 -9.61 -4.76 14.57
N VAL A 36 -8.59 -4.21 13.95
CA VAL A 36 -8.64 -3.89 12.53
C VAL A 36 -8.68 -5.18 11.73
N VAL A 37 -9.58 -5.26 10.76
CA VAL A 37 -9.73 -6.43 9.91
C VAL A 37 -9.40 -6.16 8.45
N ARG A 38 -9.16 -4.90 8.09
CA ARG A 38 -8.83 -4.54 6.72
C ARG A 38 -7.82 -3.39 6.72
N LEU A 39 -6.74 -3.58 5.99
CA LEU A 39 -5.76 -2.53 5.75
C LEU A 39 -5.77 -2.19 4.27
N PHE A 40 -5.59 -0.94 3.94
CA PHE A 40 -5.57 -0.52 2.55
C PHE A 40 -4.48 0.51 2.31
N ALA A 41 -4.09 0.67 1.05
CA ALA A 41 -3.12 1.67 0.63
C ALA A 41 -3.49 2.17 -0.76
N THR A 42 -3.21 3.45 -1.01
CA THR A 42 -3.58 4.06 -2.29
C THR A 42 -2.37 4.72 -2.94
N PRO A 43 -1.41 3.94 -3.45
CA PRO A 43 -0.28 4.52 -4.15
C PRO A 43 -0.71 5.12 -5.49
N PHE A 44 0.08 6.07 -5.99
CA PHE A 44 -0.14 6.58 -7.34
C PHE A 44 0.24 5.49 -8.35
N ASP A 45 -0.39 5.50 -9.50
CA ASP A 45 -0.19 4.45 -10.50
C ASP A 45 1.24 4.39 -11.02
N TYR A 46 1.95 5.51 -11.00
CA TYR A 46 3.34 5.53 -11.47
C TYR A 46 4.33 5.04 -10.40
N ASN A 47 3.88 4.82 -9.19
CA ASN A 47 4.77 4.38 -8.11
C ASN A 47 4.85 2.85 -8.09
N LYS A 48 5.61 2.32 -9.05
CA LYS A 48 5.72 0.87 -9.22
C LYS A 48 6.39 0.18 -8.03
N ALA A 49 7.32 0.87 -7.37
CA ALA A 49 7.99 0.30 -6.22
C ALA A 49 7.03 0.06 -5.07
N SER A 50 6.16 1.02 -4.78
CA SER A 50 5.14 0.86 -3.75
C SER A 50 4.18 -0.28 -4.08
N ALA A 51 3.73 -0.34 -5.32
CA ALA A 51 2.82 -1.39 -5.75
C ALA A 51 3.45 -2.77 -5.55
N LYS A 52 4.72 -2.93 -5.92
CA LYS A 52 5.40 -4.21 -5.74
C LYS A 52 5.55 -4.60 -4.27
N VAL A 53 5.89 -3.64 -3.42
CA VAL A 53 6.01 -3.90 -1.99
C VAL A 53 4.67 -4.35 -1.42
N LEU A 54 3.60 -3.68 -1.79
CA LEU A 54 2.27 -4.04 -1.32
C LEU A 54 1.87 -5.44 -1.78
N GLU A 55 2.10 -5.75 -3.04
CA GLU A 55 1.78 -7.07 -3.58
C GLU A 55 2.54 -8.17 -2.88
N LYS A 56 3.83 -7.96 -2.64
CA LYS A 56 4.63 -8.95 -1.94
C LYS A 56 4.22 -9.10 -0.49
N ALA A 57 3.67 -8.06 0.11
CA ALA A 57 3.18 -8.12 1.49
C ALA A 57 1.76 -8.69 1.58
N GLY A 58 1.22 -9.18 0.49
CA GLY A 58 -0.07 -9.85 0.51
C GLY A 58 -1.26 -8.95 0.21
N PHE A 59 -1.02 -7.72 -0.20
CA PHE A 59 -2.11 -6.82 -0.59
C PHE A 59 -2.56 -7.13 -2.02
N THR A 60 -3.83 -6.95 -2.27
CA THR A 60 -4.42 -7.22 -3.58
C THR A 60 -4.97 -5.93 -4.18
N LEU A 61 -4.71 -5.70 -5.46
CA LEU A 61 -5.26 -4.56 -6.16
C LEU A 61 -6.76 -4.79 -6.37
N LYS A 62 -7.57 -3.90 -5.83
CA LYS A 62 -9.02 -4.05 -5.88
C LYS A 62 -9.68 -3.10 -6.87
N CYS A 63 -9.15 -1.90 -7.03
CA CYS A 63 -9.71 -0.97 -8.02
C CYS A 63 -8.70 0.11 -8.36
N ILE A 64 -9.02 0.89 -9.38
CA ILE A 64 -8.20 2.01 -9.82
C ILE A 64 -9.11 3.23 -9.82
N PHE A 65 -8.66 4.28 -9.13
CA PHE A 65 -9.39 5.55 -9.15
C PHE A 65 -8.83 6.38 -10.29
N THR A 66 -9.53 6.41 -11.39
CA THR A 66 -9.10 7.18 -12.56
C THR A 66 -9.12 8.66 -12.23
N LYS A 67 -8.00 9.34 -12.48
CA LYS A 67 -7.83 10.74 -12.15
C LYS A 67 -8.14 11.01 -10.66
N GLY A 68 -7.73 10.08 -9.80
CA GLY A 68 -8.01 10.17 -8.38
C GLY A 68 -7.23 11.26 -7.66
N ALA A 69 -6.17 11.80 -8.26
CA ALA A 69 -5.39 12.87 -7.66
C ALA A 69 -4.91 13.84 -8.74
N TYR A 70 -4.57 15.05 -8.32
CA TYR A 70 -4.02 16.07 -9.20
C TYR A 70 -2.62 16.40 -8.67
N LYS A 71 -1.61 16.18 -9.48
CA LYS A 71 -0.24 16.37 -9.04
C LYS A 71 0.62 16.85 -10.20
N ASN A 72 1.48 17.82 -9.94
CA ASN A 72 2.39 18.37 -10.94
C ASN A 72 1.64 18.81 -12.21
N ALA A 73 0.54 19.53 -12.00
CA ALA A 73 -0.28 20.09 -13.07
C ALA A 73 -0.92 19.06 -13.99
N GLN A 74 -1.10 17.83 -13.50
CA GLN A 74 -1.81 16.83 -14.29
C GLN A 74 -2.57 15.87 -13.37
N PHE A 75 -3.60 15.24 -13.91
CA PHE A 75 -4.32 14.22 -13.16
C PHE A 75 -3.58 12.91 -13.25
N VAL A 76 -3.57 12.19 -12.14
CA VAL A 76 -2.95 10.87 -12.09
C VAL A 76 -3.95 9.87 -11.51
N ASP A 77 -3.80 8.62 -11.88
CA ASP A 77 -4.64 7.56 -11.33
C ASP A 77 -4.07 7.10 -10.01
N MET A 78 -4.94 6.61 -9.14
CA MET A 78 -4.52 6.02 -7.87
C MET A 78 -4.96 4.56 -7.86
N LEU A 79 -4.12 3.72 -7.33
CA LEU A 79 -4.42 2.30 -7.19
C LEU A 79 -4.93 2.05 -5.78
N TYR A 80 -5.88 1.14 -5.63
CA TYR A 80 -6.40 0.80 -4.31
C TYR A 80 -6.04 -0.65 -4.02
N TYR A 81 -5.15 -0.83 -3.06
CA TYR A 81 -4.74 -2.15 -2.61
C TYR A 81 -5.31 -2.41 -1.22
N GLU A 82 -5.68 -3.63 -0.95
CA GLU A 82 -6.14 -3.97 0.39
C GLU A 82 -5.67 -5.36 0.82
N ARG A 83 -5.59 -5.55 2.12
CA ARG A 83 -5.34 -6.86 2.71
C ARG A 83 -6.33 -7.07 3.83
N ILE A 84 -7.05 -8.19 3.78
CA ILE A 84 -8.03 -8.58 4.78
C ILE A 84 -7.36 -9.53 5.78
N LYS A 85 -7.74 -9.39 7.02
CA LYS A 85 -7.24 -10.26 8.08
C LYS A 85 -7.60 -11.73 7.84
#